data_2280fac36e36bdb75ad05c66f3cf093c
#
_entry.id   2280fac36e36bdb75ad05c66f3cf093c
#
_cell.length_a   1.000
_cell.length_b   1.000
_cell.length_c   1.000
_cell.angle_alpha   90.00
_cell.angle_beta   90.00
_cell.angle_gamma   90.00
#
_symmetry.space_group_name_H-M   'P 1'
#
loop_
_entity.id
_entity.type
_entity.pdbx_description
1 polymer ?
#
loop_
_entity_poly.entity_id
_entity_poly.type
_entity_poly.pdbx_seq_one_letter_code
_entity_poly.pdbx_strand_id
1 'polypeptide(L)'
;MTSNSQINNRVDIAGVKIDPLTINQANTSIANIISNNYARSYYVVKPYVEFVVRANKDEAIKDILNRADLVLADGVSLQWAASYLYGTPKHKFAKMLRSGLVWLQSPRWRSQILPDKMSGANQTIPLLHLAEKHNWRVGIIGSFSKPEALKTNIQTRFKKLNNIFTWSGYFEPSEETKLIDEIKSAKLDILFVAMGFPRQELFISRNLDSKIAKVIIGEGGTFDYDQFGGKFKRAPKWMQNAGIEWLWRLLIQPSRVFRQLAIPKFLILIFSQARKIN
;
A
#
# COMPACT_ATOMS: atom_id res chain seq x y z
N MET A 1 -22.70 10.77 5.52
CA MET A 1 -21.95 11.99 5.89
C MET A 1 -20.76 11.68 6.79
N THR A 2 -19.82 10.81 6.37
CA THR A 2 -18.65 10.40 7.20
C THR A 2 -17.30 10.53 6.48
N SER A 3 -17.25 11.06 5.26
CA SER A 3 -16.00 11.16 4.48
C SER A 3 -15.16 12.41 4.75
N ASN A 4 -15.71 13.46 5.35
CA ASN A 4 -14.98 14.75 5.53
C ASN A 4 -14.25 14.90 6.87
N SER A 5 -14.53 14.09 7.89
CA SER A 5 -13.89 14.25 9.21
C SER A 5 -12.55 13.51 9.35
N GLN A 6 -12.26 12.52 8.49
CA GLN A 6 -10.97 11.79 8.55
C GLN A 6 -9.83 12.52 7.85
N ILE A 7 -10.10 13.38 6.87
CA ILE A 7 -9.06 14.10 6.10
C ILE A 7 -8.26 15.08 6.98
N ASN A 8 -8.83 15.58 8.07
CA ASN A 8 -8.17 16.57 8.93
C ASN A 8 -7.06 16.01 9.85
N ASN A 9 -6.88 14.69 9.96
CA ASN A 9 -5.89 14.07 10.84
C ASN A 9 -4.75 13.34 10.10
N ARG A 10 -4.62 13.53 8.78
CA ARG A 10 -3.52 12.91 8.02
C ARG A 10 -2.17 13.51 8.40
N VAL A 11 -1.17 12.65 8.48
CA VAL A 11 0.22 13.00 8.78
C VAL A 11 0.94 13.36 7.48
N ASP A 12 1.48 14.57 7.37
CA ASP A 12 2.24 15.00 6.20
C ASP A 12 3.68 14.48 6.26
N ILE A 13 4.06 13.67 5.28
CA ILE A 13 5.43 13.20 5.09
C ILE A 13 5.93 13.69 3.74
N ALA A 14 6.67 14.79 3.75
CA ALA A 14 7.22 15.46 2.58
C ALA A 14 6.15 15.67 1.48
N GLY A 15 4.97 16.19 1.86
CA GLY A 15 3.87 16.51 0.96
C GLY A 15 2.92 15.37 0.62
N VAL A 16 3.18 14.15 1.10
CA VAL A 16 2.25 13.02 1.00
C VAL A 16 1.53 12.86 2.34
N LYS A 17 0.19 12.96 2.31
CA LYS A 17 -0.69 12.94 3.48
C LYS A 17 -1.13 11.51 3.79
N ILE A 18 -0.72 10.95 4.93
CA ILE A 18 -0.88 9.54 5.31
C ILE A 18 -1.87 9.39 6.46
N ASP A 19 -2.78 8.45 6.36
CA ASP A 19 -3.76 8.12 7.41
C ASP A 19 -3.09 7.34 8.55
N PRO A 20 -3.12 7.81 9.81
CA PRO A 20 -2.50 7.13 10.95
C PRO A 20 -3.41 6.03 11.52
N LEU A 21 -3.66 5.00 10.72
CA LEU A 21 -4.56 3.91 11.05
C LEU A 21 -3.79 2.62 11.43
N THR A 22 -4.39 1.82 12.30
CA THR A 22 -4.00 0.40 12.46
C THR A 22 -4.54 -0.45 11.30
N ILE A 23 -3.97 -1.64 11.08
CA ILE A 23 -4.45 -2.60 10.08
C ILE A 23 -5.94 -2.90 10.29
N ASN A 24 -6.37 -3.08 11.54
CA ASN A 24 -7.76 -3.36 11.87
C ASN A 24 -8.67 -2.18 11.52
N GLN A 25 -8.28 -0.95 11.85
CA GLN A 25 -9.05 0.25 11.49
C GLN A 25 -9.15 0.43 9.97
N ALA A 26 -8.04 0.26 9.24
CA ALA A 26 -8.03 0.34 7.78
C ALA A 26 -8.96 -0.72 7.15
N ASN A 27 -8.88 -1.98 7.60
CA ASN A 27 -9.72 -3.05 7.09
C ASN A 27 -11.20 -2.88 7.46
N THR A 28 -11.50 -2.36 8.66
CA THR A 28 -12.87 -1.99 9.05
C THR A 28 -13.42 -0.86 8.18
N SER A 29 -12.61 0.16 7.89
CA SER A 29 -12.99 1.24 6.98
C SER A 29 -13.30 0.72 5.58
N ILE A 30 -12.46 -0.17 5.04
CA ILE A 30 -12.68 -0.83 3.75
C ILE A 30 -13.98 -1.66 3.76
N ALA A 31 -14.23 -2.44 4.81
CA ALA A 31 -15.45 -3.23 4.96
C ALA A 31 -16.72 -2.35 4.98
N ASN A 32 -16.67 -1.24 5.71
CA ASN A 32 -17.77 -0.27 5.75
C ASN A 32 -18.03 0.36 4.38
N ILE A 33 -16.97 0.68 3.63
CA ILE A 33 -17.10 1.20 2.27
C ILE A 33 -17.79 0.19 1.36
N ILE A 34 -17.39 -1.08 1.42
CA ILE A 34 -17.99 -2.15 0.59
C ILE A 34 -19.48 -2.33 0.90
N SER A 35 -19.88 -2.16 2.15
CA SER A 35 -21.26 -2.29 2.59
C SER A 35 -22.14 -1.11 2.15
N ASN A 36 -21.56 0.03 1.76
CA ASN A 36 -22.27 1.21 1.29
C ASN A 36 -22.21 1.31 -0.24
N ASN A 37 -23.15 2.02 -0.82
CA ASN A 37 -23.18 2.24 -2.27
C ASN A 37 -22.70 3.67 -2.58
N TYR A 38 -21.49 3.79 -3.10
CA TYR A 38 -20.91 5.06 -3.49
C TYR A 38 -21.03 5.32 -5.00
N ALA A 39 -20.95 6.58 -5.40
CA ALA A 39 -21.07 6.99 -6.80
C ALA A 39 -19.86 6.55 -7.65
N ARG A 40 -18.67 6.49 -7.06
CA ARG A 40 -17.41 6.07 -7.70
C ARG A 40 -16.71 4.97 -6.91
N SER A 41 -15.65 4.39 -7.49
CA SER A 41 -14.75 3.50 -6.77
C SER A 41 -14.01 4.25 -5.65
N TYR A 42 -13.77 3.57 -4.54
CA TYR A 42 -12.92 4.04 -3.44
C TYR A 42 -11.47 3.62 -3.69
N TYR A 43 -10.54 4.54 -3.56
CA TYR A 43 -9.14 4.30 -3.82
C TYR A 43 -8.32 4.20 -2.53
N VAL A 44 -7.62 3.09 -2.37
CA VAL A 44 -6.67 2.85 -1.29
C VAL A 44 -5.26 2.76 -1.88
N VAL A 45 -4.37 3.65 -1.46
CA VAL A 45 -2.97 3.65 -1.86
C VAL A 45 -2.06 3.31 -0.69
N LYS A 46 -0.97 2.59 -0.97
CA LYS A 46 0.04 2.18 0.02
C LYS A 46 1.42 2.73 -0.35
N PRO A 47 1.67 4.05 -0.13
CA PRO A 47 2.94 4.65 -0.47
C PRO A 47 4.08 4.12 0.40
N TYR A 48 5.26 4.03 -0.20
CA TYR A 48 6.54 3.82 0.43
C TYR A 48 7.54 4.89 -0.05
N VAL A 49 8.80 4.82 0.33
CA VAL A 49 9.82 5.85 0.09
C VAL A 49 9.84 6.35 -1.36
N GLU A 50 9.81 5.45 -2.34
CA GLU A 50 9.85 5.82 -3.76
C GLU A 50 8.69 6.71 -4.18
N PHE A 51 7.47 6.45 -3.66
CA PHE A 51 6.28 7.26 -3.91
C PHE A 51 6.47 8.70 -3.42
N VAL A 52 6.96 8.86 -2.19
CA VAL A 52 7.19 10.19 -1.59
C VAL A 52 8.24 10.97 -2.39
N VAL A 53 9.34 10.32 -2.76
CA VAL A 53 10.39 10.95 -3.57
C VAL A 53 9.87 11.33 -4.95
N ARG A 54 9.05 10.49 -5.57
CA ARG A 54 8.45 10.79 -6.88
C ARG A 54 7.43 11.91 -6.79
N ALA A 55 6.55 11.89 -5.79
CA ALA A 55 5.55 12.93 -5.55
C ALA A 55 6.17 14.33 -5.35
N ASN A 56 7.38 14.40 -4.80
CA ASN A 56 8.12 15.67 -4.68
C ASN A 56 8.72 16.19 -5.99
N LYS A 57 8.69 15.38 -7.06
CA LYS A 57 9.19 15.75 -8.38
C LYS A 57 8.08 15.85 -9.43
N ASP A 58 6.93 15.31 -9.13
CA ASP A 58 5.82 15.11 -10.07
C ASP A 58 4.51 15.42 -9.33
N GLU A 59 3.98 16.62 -9.58
CA GLU A 59 2.79 17.11 -8.90
C GLU A 59 1.56 16.27 -9.26
N ALA A 60 1.47 15.73 -10.49
CA ALA A 60 0.37 14.85 -10.87
C ALA A 60 0.36 13.57 -10.04
N ILE A 61 1.52 12.97 -9.79
CA ILE A 61 1.64 11.81 -8.89
C ILE A 61 1.26 12.19 -7.47
N LYS A 62 1.72 13.35 -6.98
CA LYS A 62 1.38 13.84 -5.63
C LYS A 62 -0.13 14.01 -5.46
N ASP A 63 -0.79 14.59 -6.46
CA ASP A 63 -2.23 14.76 -6.48
C ASP A 63 -2.96 13.41 -6.44
N ILE A 64 -2.54 12.45 -7.27
CA ILE A 64 -3.12 11.10 -7.29
C ILE A 64 -3.03 10.46 -5.89
N LEU A 65 -1.87 10.55 -5.24
CA LEU A 65 -1.68 9.97 -3.90
C LEU A 65 -2.55 10.67 -2.84
N ASN A 66 -2.59 12.01 -2.85
CA ASN A 66 -3.30 12.77 -1.84
C ASN A 66 -4.82 12.78 -2.02
N ARG A 67 -5.33 12.52 -3.24
CA ARG A 67 -6.76 12.34 -3.54
C ARG A 67 -7.26 10.94 -3.21
N ALA A 68 -6.38 9.99 -2.90
CA ALA A 68 -6.82 8.67 -2.47
C ALA A 68 -7.67 8.77 -1.18
N ASP A 69 -8.69 7.94 -1.10
CA ASP A 69 -9.64 7.92 0.02
C ASP A 69 -8.99 7.38 1.29
N LEU A 70 -8.06 6.41 1.15
CA LEU A 70 -7.17 5.95 2.21
C LEU A 70 -5.72 5.93 1.70
N VAL A 71 -4.82 6.51 2.49
CA VAL A 71 -3.38 6.57 2.22
C VAL A 71 -2.64 5.86 3.35
N LEU A 72 -2.21 4.65 3.14
CA LEU A 72 -1.74 3.74 4.18
C LEU A 72 -0.22 3.53 4.06
N ALA A 73 0.54 3.79 5.13
CA ALA A 73 2.00 3.71 5.09
C ALA A 73 2.52 2.29 4.81
N ASP A 74 3.19 2.06 3.67
CA ASP A 74 3.93 0.83 3.43
C ASP A 74 5.40 0.97 3.85
N GLY A 75 5.76 0.20 4.86
CA GLY A 75 7.12 0.07 5.32
C GLY A 75 7.53 0.96 6.50
N VAL A 76 8.61 0.53 7.13
CA VAL A 76 9.15 1.15 8.36
C VAL A 76 9.72 2.55 8.15
N SER A 77 10.12 2.89 6.93
CA SER A 77 10.72 4.20 6.64
C SER A 77 9.73 5.35 6.82
N LEU A 78 8.45 5.13 6.47
CA LEU A 78 7.40 6.13 6.68
C LEU A 78 7.02 6.25 8.17
N GLN A 79 6.98 5.12 8.90
CA GLN A 79 6.80 5.14 10.35
C GLN A 79 7.94 5.90 11.03
N TRP A 80 9.19 5.64 10.62
CA TRP A 80 10.35 6.38 11.10
C TRP A 80 10.23 7.87 10.81
N ALA A 81 9.90 8.26 9.58
CA ALA A 81 9.76 9.66 9.19
C ALA A 81 8.68 10.38 10.00
N ALA A 82 7.51 9.77 10.17
CA ALA A 82 6.44 10.33 10.97
C ALA A 82 6.86 10.54 12.43
N SER A 83 7.51 9.56 13.04
CA SER A 83 7.99 9.66 14.42
C SER A 83 9.17 10.64 14.55
N TYR A 84 10.02 10.76 13.52
CA TYR A 84 11.08 11.75 13.49
C TYR A 84 10.53 13.18 13.41
N LEU A 85 9.51 13.43 12.58
CA LEU A 85 8.91 14.75 12.40
C LEU A 85 8.04 15.15 13.60
N TYR A 86 7.19 14.25 14.09
CA TYR A 86 6.09 14.57 14.99
C TYR A 86 6.12 13.86 16.35
N GLY A 87 7.01 12.87 16.53
CA GLY A 87 7.12 12.08 17.76
C GLY A 87 7.95 12.74 18.86
N THR A 88 7.99 12.11 20.02
CA THR A 88 8.85 12.47 21.17
C THR A 88 10.14 11.67 21.17
N PRO A 89 11.29 12.22 21.67
CA PRO A 89 11.50 13.56 22.20
C PRO A 89 11.53 14.63 21.11
N LYS A 90 11.17 15.87 21.49
CA LYS A 90 11.12 17.00 20.55
C LYS A 90 12.49 17.61 20.21
N HIS A 91 13.55 17.32 20.98
CA HIS A 91 14.88 17.94 20.78
C HIS A 91 15.63 17.37 19.56
N LYS A 92 16.00 18.25 18.63
CA LYS A 92 16.60 17.94 17.31
C LYS A 92 17.81 17.00 17.36
N PHE A 93 18.77 17.25 18.24
CA PHE A 93 20.01 16.48 18.34
C PHE A 93 19.78 15.10 18.97
N ALA A 94 18.98 15.03 20.03
CA ALA A 94 18.58 13.78 20.65
C ALA A 94 17.74 12.91 19.70
N LYS A 95 16.90 13.56 18.85
CA LYS A 95 16.16 12.87 17.78
C LYS A 95 17.09 12.29 16.72
N MET A 96 18.10 13.01 16.29
CA MET A 96 19.02 12.58 15.23
C MET A 96 19.89 11.40 15.70
N LEU A 97 20.48 11.47 16.89
CA LEU A 97 21.25 10.38 17.49
C LEU A 97 20.38 9.16 17.81
N ARG A 98 19.22 9.34 18.42
CA ARG A 98 18.28 8.27 18.67
C ARG A 98 17.67 7.69 17.39
N SER A 99 17.39 8.50 16.36
CA SER A 99 16.75 8.02 15.14
C SER A 99 17.61 7.01 14.37
N GLY A 100 18.93 7.18 14.35
CA GLY A 100 19.85 6.23 13.71
C GLY A 100 19.95 4.91 14.47
N LEU A 101 20.05 4.95 15.80
CA LEU A 101 20.19 3.76 16.66
C LEU A 101 18.83 3.11 17.01
N VAL A 102 17.80 3.92 17.22
CA VAL A 102 16.46 3.46 17.64
C VAL A 102 15.67 2.90 16.47
N TRP A 103 16.01 3.25 15.23
CA TRP A 103 15.40 2.63 14.05
C TRP A 103 15.58 1.09 14.04
N LEU A 104 16.71 0.62 14.54
CA LEU A 104 17.00 -0.82 14.67
C LEU A 104 16.44 -1.44 15.96
N GLN A 105 16.25 -0.66 17.02
CA GLN A 105 16.06 -1.19 18.37
C GLN A 105 14.65 -0.98 18.98
N SER A 106 13.85 -0.02 18.57
CA SER A 106 12.56 0.27 19.19
C SER A 106 11.37 0.35 18.25
N PRO A 107 10.66 -0.77 18.03
CA PRO A 107 9.39 -0.76 17.30
C PRO A 107 8.36 0.23 17.87
N ARG A 108 8.31 0.37 19.21
CA ARG A 108 7.39 1.29 19.90
C ARG A 108 7.60 2.75 19.52
N TRP A 109 8.85 3.20 19.37
CA TRP A 109 9.11 4.58 18.96
C TRP A 109 8.69 4.84 17.50
N ARG A 110 8.91 3.87 16.60
CA ARG A 110 8.54 4.00 15.18
C ARG A 110 7.03 4.09 14.99
N SER A 111 6.26 3.42 15.83
CA SER A 111 4.80 3.34 15.75
C SER A 111 4.05 4.41 16.56
N GLN A 112 4.75 5.44 17.07
CA GLN A 112 4.10 6.50 17.87
C GLN A 112 3.06 7.29 17.07
N ILE A 113 3.34 7.56 15.79
CA ILE A 113 2.51 8.40 14.94
C ILE A 113 1.76 7.55 13.90
N LEU A 114 2.46 6.63 13.22
CA LEU A 114 1.86 5.66 12.33
C LEU A 114 1.91 4.28 13.00
N PRO A 115 0.79 3.81 13.56
CA PRO A 115 0.79 2.64 14.47
C PRO A 115 1.21 1.36 13.77
N ASP A 116 0.75 1.13 12.54
CA ASP A 116 1.04 -0.08 11.77
C ASP A 116 1.71 0.24 10.43
N LYS A 117 2.57 -0.68 9.99
CA LYS A 117 3.03 -0.73 8.60
C LYS A 117 2.06 -1.57 7.78
N MET A 118 1.47 -0.96 6.78
CA MET A 118 0.50 -1.59 5.88
C MET A 118 1.20 -2.37 4.75
N SER A 119 2.30 -3.10 5.08
CA SER A 119 2.96 -3.91 4.06
C SER A 119 1.97 -4.92 3.47
N GLY A 120 2.03 -5.12 2.15
CA GLY A 120 1.03 -5.83 1.39
C GLY A 120 0.45 -7.05 2.10
N ALA A 121 1.25 -8.10 2.32
CA ALA A 121 0.76 -9.33 2.94
C ALA A 121 0.21 -9.16 4.38
N ASN A 122 0.67 -8.16 5.15
CA ASN A 122 0.17 -7.95 6.51
C ASN A 122 -1.28 -7.45 6.54
N GLN A 123 -1.66 -6.63 5.57
CA GLN A 123 -3.02 -6.11 5.43
C GLN A 123 -3.87 -6.99 4.53
N THR A 124 -3.31 -7.45 3.41
CA THR A 124 -4.06 -8.16 2.38
C THR A 124 -4.58 -9.51 2.86
N ILE A 125 -3.80 -10.26 3.65
CA ILE A 125 -4.25 -11.54 4.20
C ILE A 125 -5.47 -11.38 5.13
N PRO A 126 -5.46 -10.53 6.17
CA PRO A 126 -6.66 -10.26 6.96
C PRO A 126 -7.85 -9.76 6.12
N LEU A 127 -7.59 -8.93 5.11
CA LEU A 127 -8.66 -8.42 4.23
C LEU A 127 -9.27 -9.53 3.36
N LEU A 128 -8.47 -10.49 2.86
CA LEU A 128 -8.97 -11.66 2.15
C LEU A 128 -9.77 -12.60 3.06
N HIS A 129 -9.42 -12.73 4.34
CA HIS A 129 -10.26 -13.45 5.30
C HIS A 129 -11.60 -12.74 5.56
N LEU A 130 -11.63 -11.41 5.56
CA LEU A 130 -12.89 -10.67 5.60
C LEU A 130 -13.69 -10.88 4.31
N ALA A 131 -13.04 -10.88 3.14
CA ALA A 131 -13.69 -11.16 1.88
C ALA A 131 -14.30 -12.58 1.86
N GLU A 132 -13.58 -13.57 2.38
CA GLU A 132 -14.07 -14.95 2.54
C GLU A 132 -15.29 -15.00 3.49
N LYS A 133 -15.21 -14.30 4.64
CA LYS A 133 -16.29 -14.26 5.64
C LYS A 133 -17.57 -13.62 5.09
N HIS A 134 -17.41 -12.55 4.31
CA HIS A 134 -18.54 -11.76 3.79
C HIS A 134 -18.91 -12.10 2.35
N ASN A 135 -18.29 -13.15 1.76
CA ASN A 135 -18.51 -13.59 0.39
C ASN A 135 -18.34 -12.47 -0.64
N TRP A 136 -17.32 -11.62 -0.48
CA TRP A 136 -17.04 -10.55 -1.43
C TRP A 136 -16.46 -11.10 -2.73
N ARG A 137 -16.72 -10.40 -3.83
CA ARG A 137 -16.13 -10.65 -5.14
C ARG A 137 -14.79 -9.93 -5.22
N VAL A 138 -13.72 -10.70 -5.40
CA VAL A 138 -12.35 -10.19 -5.37
C VAL A 138 -11.73 -10.25 -6.76
N GLY A 139 -11.18 -9.13 -7.22
CA GLY A 139 -10.37 -9.05 -8.42
C GLY A 139 -8.89 -8.85 -8.11
N ILE A 140 -8.01 -9.42 -8.94
CA ILE A 140 -6.56 -9.21 -8.87
C ILE A 140 -6.03 -9.02 -10.28
N ILE A 141 -5.40 -7.86 -10.53
CA ILE A 141 -4.72 -7.56 -11.78
C ILE A 141 -3.22 -7.44 -11.50
N GLY A 142 -2.42 -8.23 -12.18
CA GLY A 142 -0.97 -8.25 -12.01
C GLY A 142 -0.46 -9.46 -11.25
N SER A 143 0.78 -9.41 -10.79
CA SER A 143 1.61 -10.51 -10.32
C SER A 143 2.43 -11.15 -11.44
N PHE A 144 3.56 -11.79 -11.07
CA PHE A 144 4.36 -12.61 -11.99
C PHE A 144 3.74 -13.98 -12.27
N SER A 145 2.78 -14.40 -11.47
CA SER A 145 2.05 -15.67 -11.70
C SER A 145 1.05 -15.49 -12.83
N LYS A 146 0.81 -16.59 -13.58
CA LYS A 146 -0.29 -16.62 -14.53
C LYS A 146 -1.63 -16.44 -13.80
N PRO A 147 -2.63 -15.75 -14.39
CA PRO A 147 -3.90 -15.46 -13.74
C PRO A 147 -4.59 -16.70 -13.14
N GLU A 148 -4.65 -17.80 -13.88
CA GLU A 148 -5.29 -19.07 -13.46
C GLU A 148 -4.56 -19.69 -12.26
N ALA A 149 -3.22 -19.69 -12.29
CA ALA A 149 -2.42 -20.22 -11.19
C ALA A 149 -2.59 -19.37 -9.92
N LEU A 150 -2.61 -18.05 -10.06
CA LEU A 150 -2.87 -17.12 -8.95
C LEU A 150 -4.26 -17.38 -8.34
N LYS A 151 -5.28 -17.52 -9.17
CA LYS A 151 -6.65 -17.82 -8.73
C LYS A 151 -6.69 -19.13 -7.94
N THR A 152 -6.12 -20.21 -8.48
CA THR A 152 -6.05 -21.52 -7.82
C THR A 152 -5.34 -21.46 -6.48
N ASN A 153 -4.20 -20.77 -6.41
CA ASN A 153 -3.42 -20.64 -5.17
C ASN A 153 -4.19 -19.89 -4.09
N ILE A 154 -4.90 -18.82 -4.46
CA ILE A 154 -5.72 -18.06 -3.51
C ILE A 154 -6.89 -18.91 -3.03
N GLN A 155 -7.59 -19.63 -3.91
CA GLN A 155 -8.70 -20.52 -3.54
C GLN A 155 -8.25 -21.68 -2.65
N THR A 156 -7.05 -22.20 -2.86
CA THR A 156 -6.47 -23.25 -2.00
C THR A 156 -6.30 -22.74 -0.56
N ARG A 157 -5.93 -21.50 -0.39
CA ARG A 157 -5.70 -20.88 0.91
C ARG A 157 -6.98 -20.34 1.56
N PHE A 158 -7.83 -19.72 0.77
CA PHE A 158 -9.11 -19.12 1.18
C PHE A 158 -10.25 -19.92 0.56
N LYS A 159 -10.54 -21.08 1.16
CA LYS A 159 -11.40 -22.12 0.58
C LYS A 159 -12.85 -21.69 0.30
N LYS A 160 -13.35 -20.69 1.03
CA LYS A 160 -14.71 -20.14 0.85
C LYS A 160 -14.75 -18.94 -0.08
N LEU A 161 -13.60 -18.47 -0.58
CA LEU A 161 -13.52 -17.35 -1.52
C LEU A 161 -13.71 -17.88 -2.96
N ASN A 162 -14.97 -18.01 -3.37
CA ASN A 162 -15.32 -18.64 -4.66
C ASN A 162 -15.31 -17.66 -5.85
N ASN A 163 -15.55 -16.37 -5.59
CA ASN A 163 -15.71 -15.34 -6.62
C ASN A 163 -14.41 -14.56 -6.81
N ILE A 164 -13.44 -15.15 -7.52
CA ILE A 164 -12.16 -14.53 -7.80
C ILE A 164 -12.02 -14.26 -9.31
N PHE A 165 -11.82 -13.00 -9.66
CA PHE A 165 -11.39 -12.53 -10.97
C PHE A 165 -9.88 -12.34 -10.99
N THR A 166 -9.19 -12.78 -12.01
CA THR A 166 -7.76 -12.58 -12.17
C THR A 166 -7.43 -12.17 -13.60
N TRP A 167 -6.49 -11.21 -13.75
CA TRP A 167 -6.01 -10.78 -15.05
C TRP A 167 -4.51 -10.52 -15.02
N SER A 168 -3.87 -10.63 -16.19
CA SER A 168 -2.45 -10.25 -16.34
C SER A 168 -2.24 -8.77 -16.03
N GLY A 169 -1.15 -8.44 -15.36
CA GLY A 169 -0.71 -7.05 -15.20
C GLY A 169 -0.01 -6.49 -16.44
N TYR A 170 0.26 -7.35 -17.42
CA TYR A 170 0.91 -6.99 -18.68
C TYR A 170 -0.12 -7.14 -19.79
N PHE A 171 -0.62 -6.04 -20.27
CA PHE A 171 -1.57 -5.94 -21.37
C PHE A 171 -1.25 -4.70 -22.22
N GLU A 172 -1.58 -4.78 -23.49
CA GLU A 172 -1.43 -3.67 -24.42
C GLU A 172 -2.53 -2.61 -24.20
N PRO A 173 -2.28 -1.33 -24.53
CA PRO A 173 -3.31 -0.29 -24.39
C PRO A 173 -4.64 -0.62 -25.09
N SER A 174 -4.59 -1.34 -26.21
CA SER A 174 -5.77 -1.81 -26.95
C SER A 174 -6.63 -2.81 -26.18
N GLU A 175 -6.06 -3.53 -25.22
CA GLU A 175 -6.73 -4.52 -24.38
C GLU A 175 -7.38 -3.90 -23.14
N GLU A 176 -7.05 -2.63 -22.78
CA GLU A 176 -7.55 -1.98 -21.56
C GLU A 176 -9.07 -1.87 -21.56
N THR A 177 -9.70 -1.55 -22.70
CA THR A 177 -11.17 -1.48 -22.80
C THR A 177 -11.82 -2.83 -22.49
N LYS A 178 -11.30 -3.91 -23.10
CA LYS A 178 -11.79 -5.26 -22.83
C LYS A 178 -11.64 -5.64 -21.36
N LEU A 179 -10.47 -5.34 -20.78
CA LEU A 179 -10.23 -5.59 -19.34
C LEU A 179 -11.24 -4.86 -18.46
N ILE A 180 -11.53 -3.58 -18.75
CA ILE A 180 -12.49 -2.79 -17.97
C ILE A 180 -13.91 -3.38 -18.08
N ASP A 181 -14.33 -3.83 -19.26
CA ASP A 181 -15.64 -4.44 -19.47
C ASP A 181 -15.76 -5.76 -18.70
N GLU A 182 -14.73 -6.59 -18.70
CA GLU A 182 -14.69 -7.84 -17.93
C GLU A 182 -14.72 -7.57 -16.42
N ILE A 183 -13.97 -6.57 -15.93
CA ILE A 183 -14.00 -6.17 -14.51
C ILE A 183 -15.41 -5.71 -14.12
N LYS A 184 -16.06 -4.86 -14.93
CA LYS A 184 -17.44 -4.40 -14.68
C LYS A 184 -18.42 -5.56 -14.63
N SER A 185 -18.29 -6.52 -15.55
CA SER A 185 -19.12 -7.72 -15.60
C SER A 185 -18.94 -8.60 -14.36
N ALA A 186 -17.74 -8.63 -13.78
CA ALA A 186 -17.45 -9.37 -12.55
C ALA A 186 -18.05 -8.72 -11.29
N LYS A 187 -18.51 -7.46 -11.35
CA LYS A 187 -19.16 -6.70 -10.27
C LYS A 187 -18.37 -6.78 -8.96
N LEU A 188 -17.09 -6.48 -8.99
CA LEU A 188 -16.15 -6.68 -7.88
C LEU A 188 -16.47 -5.78 -6.68
N ASP A 189 -16.34 -6.36 -5.49
CA ASP A 189 -16.35 -5.62 -4.23
C ASP A 189 -14.97 -5.03 -3.95
N ILE A 190 -13.89 -5.80 -4.19
CA ILE A 190 -12.50 -5.35 -4.07
C ILE A 190 -11.74 -5.69 -5.36
N LEU A 191 -10.95 -4.74 -5.84
CA LEU A 191 -9.98 -4.94 -6.91
C LEU A 191 -8.57 -4.61 -6.40
N PHE A 192 -7.69 -5.60 -6.35
CA PHE A 192 -6.27 -5.42 -6.10
C PHE A 192 -5.53 -5.19 -7.42
N VAL A 193 -4.77 -4.09 -7.51
CA VAL A 193 -3.96 -3.76 -8.68
C VAL A 193 -2.50 -3.90 -8.31
N ALA A 194 -1.82 -4.87 -8.90
CA ALA A 194 -0.45 -5.31 -8.60
C ALA A 194 0.48 -5.13 -9.81
N MET A 195 0.40 -3.98 -10.48
CA MET A 195 1.19 -3.67 -11.69
C MET A 195 2.48 -2.87 -11.39
N GLY A 196 2.70 -2.52 -10.12
CA GLY A 196 3.84 -1.71 -9.67
C GLY A 196 3.65 -0.21 -9.91
N PHE A 197 4.36 0.57 -9.09
CA PHE A 197 4.38 2.04 -9.14
C PHE A 197 5.22 2.54 -10.34
N PRO A 198 4.79 3.61 -11.05
CA PRO A 198 3.55 4.38 -10.89
C PRO A 198 2.38 3.87 -11.74
N ARG A 199 2.58 2.79 -12.50
CA ARG A 199 1.63 2.27 -13.49
C ARG A 199 0.28 1.93 -12.87
N GLN A 200 0.27 1.31 -11.68
CA GLN A 200 -0.96 0.95 -10.98
C GLN A 200 -1.73 2.19 -10.52
N GLU A 201 -1.08 3.23 -9.99
CA GLU A 201 -1.72 4.45 -9.53
C GLU A 201 -2.34 5.22 -10.70
N LEU A 202 -1.66 5.28 -11.84
CA LEU A 202 -2.17 5.89 -13.05
C LEU A 202 -3.39 5.12 -13.59
N PHE A 203 -3.34 3.78 -13.63
CA PHE A 203 -4.47 2.94 -14.02
C PHE A 203 -5.67 3.16 -13.09
N ILE A 204 -5.46 3.13 -11.78
CA ILE A 204 -6.52 3.31 -10.80
C ILE A 204 -7.14 4.70 -10.95
N SER A 205 -6.32 5.75 -11.00
CA SER A 205 -6.79 7.13 -11.09
C SER A 205 -7.69 7.38 -12.31
N ARG A 206 -7.35 6.78 -13.48
CA ARG A 206 -8.16 6.91 -14.70
C ARG A 206 -9.52 6.22 -14.61
N ASN A 207 -9.64 5.20 -13.76
CA ASN A 207 -10.80 4.31 -13.74
C ASN A 207 -11.69 4.47 -12.49
N LEU A 208 -11.43 5.47 -11.62
CA LEU A 208 -12.21 5.67 -10.40
C LEU A 208 -13.69 5.97 -10.68
N ASP A 209 -13.96 6.89 -11.59
CA ASP A 209 -15.32 7.31 -11.93
C ASP A 209 -16.09 6.25 -12.71
N SER A 210 -15.39 5.34 -13.38
CA SER A 210 -15.98 4.21 -14.10
C SER A 210 -16.57 3.14 -13.18
N LYS A 211 -16.38 3.25 -11.87
CA LYS A 211 -16.90 2.35 -10.83
C LYS A 211 -16.65 0.86 -11.13
N ILE A 212 -15.41 0.54 -11.52
CA ILE A 212 -15.02 -0.82 -11.90
C ILE A 212 -15.01 -1.82 -10.73
N ALA A 213 -14.89 -1.32 -9.50
CA ALA A 213 -15.05 -2.06 -8.26
C ALA A 213 -15.53 -1.11 -7.16
N LYS A 214 -16.04 -1.61 -6.03
CA LYS A 214 -16.37 -0.73 -4.90
C LYS A 214 -15.12 -0.13 -4.27
N VAL A 215 -14.08 -0.95 -4.06
CA VAL A 215 -12.78 -0.53 -3.54
C VAL A 215 -11.68 -1.01 -4.47
N ILE A 216 -10.73 -0.13 -4.80
CA ILE A 216 -9.54 -0.46 -5.59
C ILE A 216 -8.31 -0.19 -4.73
N ILE A 217 -7.41 -1.17 -4.63
CA ILE A 217 -6.22 -1.13 -3.78
C ILE A 217 -4.96 -1.34 -4.61
N GLY A 218 -4.01 -0.40 -4.54
CA GLY A 218 -2.68 -0.56 -5.12
C GLY A 218 -1.82 -1.49 -4.26
N GLU A 219 -1.44 -2.67 -4.80
CA GLU A 219 -0.74 -3.72 -4.04
C GLU A 219 0.73 -3.92 -4.42
N GLY A 220 1.16 -3.43 -5.56
CA GLY A 220 2.52 -3.70 -6.04
C GLY A 220 2.83 -5.19 -6.11
N GLY A 221 3.98 -5.61 -5.59
CA GLY A 221 4.42 -7.00 -5.67
C GLY A 221 3.97 -7.88 -4.50
N THR A 222 2.80 -7.66 -3.93
CA THR A 222 2.27 -8.45 -2.81
C THR A 222 1.94 -9.89 -3.21
N PHE A 223 1.31 -10.05 -4.37
CA PHE A 223 0.92 -11.37 -4.89
C PHE A 223 2.07 -12.18 -5.49
N ASP A 224 3.28 -11.62 -5.52
CA ASP A 224 4.48 -12.33 -5.94
C ASP A 224 5.12 -13.16 -4.82
N TYR A 225 4.62 -13.05 -3.59
CA TYR A 225 5.07 -13.87 -2.47
C TYR A 225 4.50 -15.29 -2.52
N ASP A 226 5.28 -16.23 -2.01
CA ASP A 226 4.93 -17.64 -1.84
C ASP A 226 3.62 -17.87 -1.07
N GLN A 227 3.28 -16.95 -0.19
CA GLN A 227 2.00 -16.97 0.55
C GLN A 227 0.77 -16.88 -0.35
N PHE A 228 0.93 -16.41 -1.59
CA PHE A 228 -0.10 -16.36 -2.63
C PHE A 228 0.26 -17.27 -3.82
N GLY A 229 1.21 -18.21 -3.62
CA GLY A 229 1.73 -19.07 -4.69
C GLY A 229 2.68 -18.37 -5.65
N GLY A 230 3.18 -17.19 -5.28
CA GLY A 230 4.17 -16.45 -6.05
C GLY A 230 5.60 -17.00 -5.87
N LYS A 231 6.52 -16.47 -6.65
CA LYS A 231 7.91 -16.95 -6.78
C LYS A 231 8.79 -16.64 -5.55
N PHE A 232 8.48 -15.59 -4.79
CA PHE A 232 9.40 -15.05 -3.80
C PHE A 232 9.00 -15.41 -2.37
N LYS A 233 9.93 -15.96 -1.61
CA LYS A 233 9.74 -16.19 -0.17
C LYS A 233 9.70 -14.86 0.57
N ARG A 234 8.79 -14.75 1.51
CA ARG A 234 8.75 -13.60 2.41
C ARG A 234 9.88 -13.66 3.42
N ALA A 235 10.34 -12.51 3.88
CA ALA A 235 11.37 -12.42 4.92
C ALA A 235 10.98 -13.19 6.19
N PRO A 236 11.94 -13.81 6.89
CA PRO A 236 11.69 -14.39 8.21
C PRO A 236 11.05 -13.39 9.18
N LYS A 237 10.23 -13.87 10.11
CA LYS A 237 9.48 -13.02 11.06
C LYS A 237 10.37 -12.04 11.82
N TRP A 238 11.56 -12.48 12.25
CA TRP A 238 12.52 -11.63 12.95
C TRP A 238 13.00 -10.45 12.10
N MET A 239 13.24 -10.63 10.80
CA MET A 239 13.59 -9.55 9.89
C MET A 239 12.42 -8.57 9.67
N GLN A 240 11.20 -9.12 9.58
CA GLN A 240 9.99 -8.30 9.49
C GLN A 240 9.84 -7.41 10.74
N ASN A 241 10.05 -7.98 11.93
CA ASN A 241 9.94 -7.28 13.22
C ASN A 241 11.07 -6.24 13.38
N ALA A 242 12.29 -6.58 12.98
CA ALA A 242 13.42 -5.65 12.98
C ALA A 242 13.27 -4.51 11.95
N GLY A 243 12.34 -4.63 10.98
CA GLY A 243 12.15 -3.62 9.92
C GLY A 243 13.17 -3.68 8.80
N ILE A 244 13.88 -4.80 8.66
CA ILE A 244 14.87 -5.05 7.61
C ILE A 244 14.37 -6.00 6.51
N GLU A 245 13.07 -6.14 6.36
CA GLU A 245 12.43 -6.91 5.27
C GLU A 245 12.86 -6.40 3.87
N TRP A 246 13.14 -5.10 3.75
CA TRP A 246 13.66 -4.51 2.52
C TRP A 246 15.02 -5.09 2.08
N LEU A 247 15.89 -5.43 3.04
CA LEU A 247 17.19 -6.07 2.77
C LEU A 247 16.99 -7.49 2.23
N TRP A 248 16.11 -8.27 2.85
CA TRP A 248 15.73 -9.58 2.33
C TRP A 248 15.20 -9.50 0.89
N ARG A 249 14.33 -8.53 0.64
CA ARG A 249 13.77 -8.27 -0.70
C ARG A 249 14.88 -7.92 -1.72
N LEU A 250 15.91 -7.18 -1.30
CA LEU A 250 17.05 -6.84 -2.14
C LEU A 250 17.90 -8.08 -2.47
N LEU A 251 18.10 -8.96 -1.49
CA LEU A 251 18.86 -10.19 -1.70
C LEU A 251 18.19 -11.15 -2.68
N ILE A 252 16.86 -11.33 -2.59
CA ILE A 252 16.11 -12.23 -3.49
C ILE A 252 15.71 -11.57 -4.83
N GLN A 253 15.75 -10.25 -4.91
CA GLN A 253 15.46 -9.45 -6.11
C GLN A 253 16.47 -8.30 -6.25
N PRO A 254 17.72 -8.57 -6.73
CA PRO A 254 18.77 -7.55 -6.81
C PRO A 254 18.41 -6.32 -7.66
N SER A 255 17.55 -6.47 -8.67
CA SER A 255 17.04 -5.35 -9.49
C SER A 255 16.34 -4.25 -8.67
N ARG A 256 15.91 -4.55 -7.44
CA ARG A 256 15.32 -3.56 -6.52
C ARG A 256 16.34 -2.56 -5.97
N VAL A 257 17.64 -2.73 -6.21
CA VAL A 257 18.66 -1.74 -5.81
C VAL A 257 18.33 -0.33 -6.30
N PHE A 258 17.78 -0.21 -7.51
CA PHE A 258 17.37 1.08 -8.07
C PHE A 258 16.27 1.78 -7.25
N ARG A 259 15.39 1.02 -6.58
CA ARG A 259 14.37 1.56 -5.66
C ARG A 259 15.00 2.06 -4.36
N GLN A 260 16.10 1.44 -3.91
CA GLN A 260 16.81 1.85 -2.70
C GLN A 260 17.54 3.19 -2.88
N LEU A 261 17.86 3.59 -4.13
CA LEU A 261 18.42 4.91 -4.44
C LEU A 261 17.46 6.07 -4.09
N ALA A 262 16.19 5.78 -3.84
CA ALA A 262 15.26 6.76 -3.29
C ALA A 262 15.52 7.09 -1.81
N ILE A 263 16.16 6.20 -1.03
CA ILE A 263 16.34 6.38 0.42
C ILE A 263 17.15 7.64 0.75
N PRO A 264 18.33 7.91 0.16
CA PRO A 264 19.07 9.14 0.44
C PRO A 264 18.27 10.40 0.11
N LYS A 265 17.54 10.42 -1.01
CA LYS A 265 16.68 11.54 -1.40
C LYS A 265 15.53 11.73 -0.41
N PHE A 266 14.92 10.65 0.04
CA PHE A 266 13.89 10.68 1.06
C PHE A 266 14.39 11.28 2.38
N LEU A 267 15.58 10.87 2.85
CA LEU A 267 16.18 11.44 4.06
C LEU A 267 16.39 12.95 3.95
N ILE A 268 16.88 13.43 2.81
CA ILE A 268 17.04 14.87 2.55
C ILE A 268 15.70 15.61 2.66
N LEU A 269 14.62 15.05 2.06
CA LEU A 269 13.29 15.62 2.14
C LEU A 269 12.78 15.70 3.58
N ILE A 270 12.94 14.63 4.36
CA ILE A 270 12.50 14.58 5.76
C ILE A 270 13.30 15.56 6.63
N PHE A 271 14.63 15.65 6.46
CA PHE A 271 15.44 16.61 7.20
C PHE A 271 15.12 18.07 6.81
N SER A 272 14.81 18.32 5.54
CA SER A 272 14.35 19.64 5.08
C SER A 272 12.99 19.99 5.72
N GLN A 273 12.04 19.06 5.73
CA GLN A 273 10.73 19.28 6.37
C GLN A 273 10.88 19.52 7.89
N ALA A 274 11.73 18.74 8.56
CA ALA A 274 11.98 18.90 9.98
C ALA A 274 12.54 20.29 10.36
N ARG A 275 13.32 20.92 9.47
CA ARG A 275 13.82 22.30 9.66
C ARG A 275 12.72 23.34 9.58
N LYS A 276 11.64 23.07 8.82
CA LYS A 276 10.52 24.00 8.65
C LYS A 276 9.47 23.89 9.77
N ILE A 277 9.35 22.71 10.40
CA ILE A 277 8.40 22.46 11.49
C ILE A 277 8.91 22.98 12.84
N ASN A 278 10.21 23.10 12.99
CA ASN A 278 10.87 23.60 14.22
C ASN A 278 11.40 25.02 14.01
#